data_1c9aa0ae3101783b5ecd89fa7f1de5b9
#
_entry.id   1c9aa0ae3101783b5ecd89fa7f1de5b9
#
_cell.length_a   1.000
_cell.length_b   1.000
_cell.length_c   1.000
_cell.angle_alpha   90.00
_cell.angle_beta   90.00
_cell.angle_gamma   90.00
#
_symmetry.space_group_name_H-M   'P 1'
#
loop_
_entity.id
_entity.type
_entity.pdbx_description
1 polymer ?
#
loop_
_entity_poly.entity_id
_entity_poly.type
_entity_poly.pdbx_seq_one_letter_code
_entity_poly.pdbx_strand_id
1 'polypeptide(L)'
;STAWPKVTGDLNDGGLGFTMKWNMGWMNDFLDYMQYDPYFRAYHHNDLTFSMVYAYSEKFMLVLSHDEVVHGKASMLSKMPGEEADKFANLRAGYGYMMTHPGKKLLFMGQDIAEYDEWNEERGVEWELLKYDHHEQIRRFVKRLNELYRKNPALYAEDDSWDGFEWIDC
;
A
#
# COMPACT_ATOMS: atom_id res chain seq x y z
N SER A 1 8.10 -7.12 11.58
CA SER A 1 9.10 -6.43 10.74
C SER A 1 10.37 -6.17 11.52
N THR A 2 11.49 -6.02 10.83
CA THR A 2 12.80 -5.80 11.45
C THR A 2 13.60 -4.79 10.64
N ALA A 3 14.40 -3.97 11.32
CA ALA A 3 15.38 -3.08 10.70
C ALA A 3 16.65 -3.82 10.25
N TRP A 4 16.77 -5.12 10.54
CA TRP A 4 17.93 -5.92 10.17
C TRP A 4 18.15 -5.91 8.65
N PRO A 5 19.37 -5.64 8.17
CA PRO A 5 19.70 -5.67 6.75
C PRO A 5 19.82 -7.11 6.24
N LYS A 6 19.73 -7.30 4.90
CA LYS A 6 19.88 -8.58 4.23
C LYS A 6 18.90 -9.67 4.69
N VAL A 7 17.68 -9.27 5.08
CA VAL A 7 16.63 -10.25 5.45
C VAL A 7 16.33 -11.20 4.28
N THR A 8 16.30 -10.68 3.06
CA THR A 8 16.06 -11.46 1.84
C THR A 8 17.35 -11.90 1.13
N GLY A 9 18.52 -11.60 1.70
CA GLY A 9 19.81 -12.00 1.17
C GLY A 9 20.10 -13.51 1.35
N ASP A 10 20.99 -14.02 0.53
CA ASP A 10 21.43 -15.42 0.61
C ASP A 10 22.13 -15.70 1.96
N LEU A 11 21.92 -16.90 2.49
CA LEU A 11 22.54 -17.36 3.75
C LEU A 11 24.06 -17.35 3.67
N ASN A 12 24.64 -17.69 2.51
CA ASN A 12 26.08 -17.71 2.30
C ASN A 12 26.71 -16.32 2.33
N ASP A 13 25.90 -15.27 2.02
CA ASP A 13 26.32 -13.88 2.03
C ASP A 13 25.95 -13.16 3.34
N GLY A 14 25.60 -13.91 4.37
CA GLY A 14 25.20 -13.41 5.69
C GLY A 14 23.77 -12.85 5.73
N GLY A 15 22.94 -13.22 4.77
CA GLY A 15 21.51 -12.94 4.76
C GLY A 15 20.73 -13.94 5.62
N LEU A 16 19.42 -13.70 5.77
CA LEU A 16 18.53 -14.58 6.52
C LEU A 16 17.72 -15.55 5.63
N GLY A 17 17.81 -15.43 4.30
CA GLY A 17 17.18 -16.33 3.34
C GLY A 17 15.66 -16.23 3.26
N PHE A 18 15.03 -15.15 3.78
CA PHE A 18 13.60 -14.95 3.60
C PHE A 18 13.28 -14.53 2.16
N THR A 19 12.11 -14.90 1.68
CA THR A 19 11.67 -14.59 0.33
C THR A 19 11.38 -13.11 0.13
N MET A 20 10.78 -12.46 1.12
CA MET A 20 10.37 -11.05 1.07
C MET A 20 10.47 -10.41 2.45
N LYS A 21 10.55 -9.09 2.42
CA LYS A 21 10.53 -8.24 3.63
C LYS A 21 9.41 -7.20 3.51
N TRP A 22 8.66 -6.98 4.58
CA TRP A 22 7.67 -5.91 4.63
C TRP A 22 8.36 -4.54 4.62
N ASN A 23 7.94 -3.67 3.70
CA ASN A 23 8.47 -2.31 3.60
C ASN A 23 7.70 -1.36 4.53
N MET A 24 8.08 -1.35 5.80
CA MET A 24 7.46 -0.50 6.80
C MET A 24 7.82 0.98 6.61
N GLY A 25 8.99 1.30 6.03
CA GLY A 25 9.37 2.67 5.69
C GLY A 25 8.40 3.25 4.66
N TRP A 26 8.23 2.57 3.54
CA TRP A 26 7.24 2.97 2.53
C TRP A 26 5.83 3.10 3.12
N MET A 27 5.43 2.16 3.97
CA MET A 27 4.09 2.17 4.57
C MET A 27 3.87 3.42 5.41
N ASN A 28 4.83 3.79 6.26
CA ASN A 28 4.72 5.00 7.09
C ASN A 28 4.67 6.26 6.23
N ASP A 29 5.63 6.44 5.32
CA ASP A 29 5.71 7.61 4.45
C ASP A 29 4.45 7.76 3.58
N PHE A 30 3.97 6.63 3.01
CA PHE A 30 2.75 6.60 2.22
C PHE A 30 1.50 6.99 3.02
N LEU A 31 1.33 6.46 4.24
CA LEU A 31 0.19 6.78 5.08
C LEU A 31 0.23 8.23 5.58
N ASP A 32 1.39 8.74 5.93
CA ASP A 32 1.56 10.15 6.31
C ASP A 32 1.17 11.04 5.14
N TYR A 33 1.68 10.76 3.93
CA TYR A 33 1.28 11.51 2.73
C TYR A 33 -0.22 11.48 2.46
N MET A 34 -0.85 10.31 2.56
CA MET A 34 -2.28 10.16 2.28
C MET A 34 -3.18 10.86 3.31
N GLN A 35 -2.71 11.07 4.53
CA GLN A 35 -3.42 11.76 5.60
C GLN A 35 -3.36 13.29 5.48
N TYR A 36 -2.39 13.85 4.74
CA TYR A 36 -2.35 15.30 4.50
C TYR A 36 -3.56 15.76 3.68
N ASP A 37 -4.04 16.94 4.01
CA ASP A 37 -4.94 17.67 3.13
C ASP A 37 -4.29 17.81 1.74
N PRO A 38 -5.01 17.50 0.65
CA PRO A 38 -4.44 17.55 -0.71
C PRO A 38 -3.75 18.85 -1.07
N TYR A 39 -4.20 19.98 -0.49
CA TYR A 39 -3.59 21.30 -0.70
C TYR A 39 -2.11 21.35 -0.24
N PHE A 40 -1.77 20.64 0.82
CA PHE A 40 -0.42 20.64 1.37
C PHE A 40 0.50 19.57 0.80
N ARG A 41 -0.02 18.60 0.06
CA ARG A 41 0.75 17.44 -0.45
C ARG A 41 1.92 17.83 -1.33
N ALA A 42 1.86 18.95 -2.03
CA ALA A 42 2.98 19.45 -2.85
C ALA A 42 4.26 19.69 -2.02
N TYR A 43 4.13 19.95 -0.72
CA TYR A 43 5.27 20.15 0.19
C TYR A 43 5.80 18.86 0.81
N HIS A 44 5.12 17.74 0.56
CA HIS A 44 5.42 16.42 1.10
C HIS A 44 5.70 15.38 0.02
N HIS A 45 6.07 15.82 -1.19
CA HIS A 45 6.32 14.94 -2.31
C HIS A 45 7.40 13.87 -2.01
N ASN A 46 8.38 14.21 -1.19
CA ASN A 46 9.45 13.29 -0.78
C ASN A 46 8.92 12.05 -0.06
N ASP A 47 7.79 12.11 0.63
CA ASP A 47 7.18 10.96 1.30
C ASP A 47 6.79 9.86 0.28
N LEU A 48 6.52 10.23 -0.97
CA LEU A 48 6.25 9.28 -2.05
C LEU A 48 7.53 8.79 -2.75
N THR A 49 8.57 9.63 -2.87
CA THR A 49 9.75 9.33 -3.67
C THR A 49 10.88 8.70 -2.87
N PHE A 50 10.97 8.99 -1.58
CA PHE A 50 12.09 8.55 -0.73
C PHE A 50 12.26 7.04 -0.67
N SER A 51 11.18 6.28 -0.71
CA SER A 51 11.23 4.81 -0.69
C SER A 51 12.06 4.22 -1.84
N MET A 52 12.16 4.92 -2.98
CA MET A 52 12.97 4.47 -4.12
C MET A 52 14.47 4.50 -3.83
N VAL A 53 14.94 5.29 -2.86
CA VAL A 53 16.37 5.32 -2.45
C VAL A 53 16.84 3.95 -1.95
N TYR A 54 15.94 3.16 -1.35
CA TYR A 54 16.25 1.86 -0.78
C TYR A 54 15.40 0.70 -1.34
N ALA A 55 14.53 0.96 -2.32
CA ALA A 55 13.55 0.01 -2.84
C ALA A 55 14.14 -1.35 -3.25
N TYR A 56 15.38 -1.36 -3.72
CA TYR A 56 16.06 -2.56 -4.22
C TYR A 56 17.16 -3.08 -3.28
N SER A 57 17.22 -2.56 -2.05
CA SER A 57 18.12 -3.10 -1.01
C SER A 57 17.67 -4.45 -0.46
N GLU A 58 16.41 -4.77 -0.62
CA GLU A 58 15.76 -6.02 -0.23
C GLU A 58 14.62 -6.34 -1.22
N LYS A 59 14.12 -7.58 -1.21
CA LYS A 59 12.89 -7.93 -1.95
C LYS A 59 11.68 -7.50 -1.14
N PHE A 60 11.24 -6.26 -1.37
CA PHE A 60 10.19 -5.66 -0.56
C PHE A 60 8.78 -6.06 -1.00
N MET A 61 7.91 -6.16 0.00
CA MET A 61 6.46 -6.16 -0.13
C MET A 61 5.91 -4.86 0.44
N LEU A 62 5.19 -4.10 -0.37
CA LEU A 62 4.43 -2.92 0.06
C LEU A 62 3.22 -3.41 0.85
N VAL A 63 3.14 -3.01 2.11
CA VAL A 63 2.15 -3.58 3.04
C VAL A 63 1.20 -2.52 3.56
N LEU A 64 -0.09 -2.83 3.49
CA LEU A 64 -1.13 -2.22 4.31
C LEU A 64 -1.76 -3.37 5.09
N SER A 65 -1.18 -3.67 6.25
CA SER A 65 -1.48 -4.85 7.05
C SER A 65 -2.56 -4.58 8.11
N HIS A 66 -2.80 -5.55 8.97
CA HIS A 66 -3.66 -5.36 10.14
C HIS A 66 -3.10 -4.31 11.10
N ASP A 67 -1.78 -4.21 11.22
CA ASP A 67 -1.13 -3.30 12.15
C ASP A 67 -1.51 -1.82 11.93
N GLU A 68 -1.86 -1.45 10.70
CA GLU A 68 -2.25 -0.08 10.35
C GLU A 68 -3.73 0.22 10.62
N VAL A 69 -4.53 -0.79 10.92
CA VAL A 69 -5.99 -0.66 11.09
C VAL A 69 -6.54 -1.25 12.39
N VAL A 70 -5.68 -1.63 13.33
CA VAL A 70 -6.06 -2.09 14.67
C VAL A 70 -6.57 -0.94 15.54
N HIS A 71 -7.15 -1.31 16.69
CA HIS A 71 -7.76 -0.39 17.66
C HIS A 71 -6.87 0.85 17.94
N GLY A 72 -7.45 2.01 17.81
CA GLY A 72 -6.81 3.31 18.03
C GLY A 72 -6.03 3.86 16.83
N LYS A 73 -6.03 3.16 15.68
CA LYS A 73 -5.30 3.60 14.48
C LYS A 73 -6.18 4.06 13.32
N ALA A 74 -7.49 3.94 13.43
CA ALA A 74 -8.48 4.16 12.39
C ALA A 74 -8.38 3.19 11.20
N SER A 75 -9.49 2.97 10.48
CA SER A 75 -9.49 2.20 9.22
C SER A 75 -8.77 2.95 8.10
N MET A 76 -8.42 2.26 7.00
CA MET A 76 -7.81 2.93 5.84
C MET A 76 -8.67 4.06 5.29
N LEU A 77 -9.98 3.85 5.21
CA LEU A 77 -10.91 4.89 4.76
C LEU A 77 -10.95 6.07 5.72
N SER A 78 -10.99 5.79 7.02
CA SER A 78 -11.09 6.83 8.07
C SER A 78 -9.84 7.70 8.18
N LYS A 79 -8.67 7.19 7.75
CA LYS A 79 -7.42 7.97 7.66
C LYS A 79 -7.45 9.02 6.54
N MET A 80 -8.28 8.83 5.52
CA MET A 80 -8.32 9.76 4.38
C MET A 80 -8.96 11.09 4.78
N PRO A 81 -8.42 12.23 4.33
CA PRO A 81 -8.97 13.55 4.62
C PRO A 81 -10.22 13.85 3.78
N GLY A 82 -10.96 14.87 4.21
CA GLY A 82 -12.13 15.39 3.51
C GLY A 82 -13.45 14.74 3.91
N GLU A 83 -14.49 15.07 3.15
CA GLU A 83 -15.81 14.49 3.30
C GLU A 83 -15.85 13.06 2.74
N GLU A 84 -16.95 12.36 2.92
CA GLU A 84 -17.07 10.94 2.55
C GLU A 84 -16.62 10.65 1.10
N ALA A 85 -17.13 11.42 0.14
CA ALA A 85 -16.76 11.24 -1.27
C ALA A 85 -15.25 11.45 -1.52
N ASP A 86 -14.64 12.42 -0.82
CA ASP A 86 -13.21 12.72 -0.90
C ASP A 86 -12.39 11.58 -0.31
N LYS A 87 -12.82 11.00 0.81
CA LYS A 87 -12.16 9.85 1.43
C LYS A 87 -12.07 8.66 0.47
N PHE A 88 -13.18 8.32 -0.18
CA PHE A 88 -13.20 7.26 -1.19
C PHE A 88 -12.34 7.60 -2.42
N ALA A 89 -12.32 8.85 -2.85
CA ALA A 89 -11.47 9.30 -3.95
C ALA A 89 -9.98 9.21 -3.59
N ASN A 90 -9.60 9.67 -2.40
CA ASN A 90 -8.23 9.56 -1.90
C ASN A 90 -7.80 8.10 -1.75
N LEU A 91 -8.66 7.23 -1.22
CA LEU A 91 -8.36 5.81 -1.07
C LEU A 91 -8.09 5.15 -2.43
N ARG A 92 -8.89 5.46 -3.46
CA ARG A 92 -8.63 5.00 -4.83
C ARG A 92 -7.28 5.49 -5.36
N ALA A 93 -6.95 6.75 -5.15
CA ALA A 93 -5.67 7.31 -5.58
C ALA A 93 -4.50 6.59 -4.90
N GLY A 94 -4.59 6.36 -3.57
CA GLY A 94 -3.59 5.63 -2.81
C GLY A 94 -3.41 4.19 -3.28
N TYR A 95 -4.49 3.45 -3.48
CA TYR A 95 -4.41 2.07 -4.00
C TYR A 95 -3.87 2.02 -5.43
N GLY A 96 -4.23 2.98 -6.28
CA GLY A 96 -3.66 3.11 -7.62
C GLY A 96 -2.15 3.30 -7.58
N TYR A 97 -1.67 4.22 -6.73
CA TYR A 97 -0.25 4.45 -6.52
C TYR A 97 0.47 3.19 -6.01
N MET A 98 -0.05 2.57 -4.95
CA MET A 98 0.51 1.33 -4.40
C MET A 98 0.66 0.24 -5.47
N MET A 99 -0.36 0.03 -6.31
CA MET A 99 -0.37 -1.03 -7.31
C MET A 99 0.62 -0.80 -8.46
N THR A 100 1.01 0.46 -8.72
CA THR A 100 1.97 0.82 -9.77
C THR A 100 3.38 1.08 -9.26
N HIS A 101 3.58 1.21 -7.95
CA HIS A 101 4.88 1.37 -7.33
C HIS A 101 5.66 0.03 -7.33
N PRO A 102 7.01 0.02 -7.50
CA PRO A 102 7.81 -1.21 -7.42
C PRO A 102 7.66 -1.97 -6.09
N GLY A 103 7.74 -3.29 -6.14
CA GLY A 103 7.58 -4.20 -4.99
C GLY A 103 6.26 -4.97 -5.01
N LYS A 104 6.21 -6.09 -4.30
CA LYS A 104 4.97 -6.89 -4.17
C LYS A 104 3.96 -6.19 -3.27
N LYS A 105 2.70 -6.57 -3.35
CA LYS A 105 1.57 -5.86 -2.72
C LYS A 105 0.89 -6.72 -1.66
N LEU A 106 0.55 -6.12 -0.53
CA LEU A 106 -0.31 -6.72 0.48
C LEU A 106 -1.38 -5.72 0.90
N LEU A 107 -2.62 -6.08 0.69
CA LEU A 107 -3.79 -5.37 1.19
C LEU A 107 -4.52 -6.30 2.16
N PHE A 108 -4.69 -5.87 3.41
CA PHE A 108 -5.33 -6.67 4.44
C PHE A 108 -6.85 -6.77 4.21
N MET A 109 -7.47 -7.82 4.74
CA MET A 109 -8.90 -8.10 4.56
C MET A 109 -9.79 -6.92 4.97
N GLY A 110 -10.88 -6.70 4.24
CA GLY A 110 -11.82 -5.59 4.46
C GLY A 110 -11.37 -4.25 3.85
N GLN A 111 -10.08 -4.06 3.59
CA GLN A 111 -9.58 -2.84 2.97
C GLN A 111 -10.01 -2.71 1.50
N ASP A 112 -10.23 -3.82 0.83
CA ASP A 112 -10.71 -3.89 -0.56
C ASP A 112 -12.20 -3.51 -0.72
N ILE A 113 -12.92 -3.42 0.38
CA ILE A 113 -14.29 -2.89 0.45
C ILE A 113 -14.39 -1.59 1.26
N ALA A 114 -13.24 -1.06 1.71
CA ALA A 114 -13.13 0.17 2.48
C ALA A 114 -13.94 0.17 3.79
N GLU A 115 -13.74 -0.83 4.64
CA GLU A 115 -14.39 -0.87 5.96
C GLU A 115 -14.21 0.45 6.72
N TYR A 116 -15.27 0.88 7.41
CA TYR A 116 -15.24 2.08 8.26
C TYR A 116 -14.60 1.80 9.61
N ASP A 117 -14.87 0.60 10.14
CA ASP A 117 -14.40 0.21 11.46
C ASP A 117 -12.94 -0.24 11.41
N GLU A 118 -12.28 -0.05 12.53
CA GLU A 118 -10.98 -0.65 12.80
C GLU A 118 -11.11 -2.18 12.83
N TRP A 119 -10.06 -2.85 12.38
CA TRP A 119 -10.05 -4.31 12.42
C TRP A 119 -10.14 -4.84 13.86
N ASN A 120 -11.00 -5.83 14.02
CA ASN A 120 -11.23 -6.53 15.28
C ASN A 120 -11.29 -8.03 15.00
N GLU A 121 -10.46 -8.81 15.70
CA GLU A 121 -10.37 -10.27 15.54
C GLU A 121 -11.65 -11.02 15.91
N GLU A 122 -12.54 -10.40 16.70
CA GLU A 122 -13.81 -11.00 17.11
C GLU A 122 -14.93 -10.82 16.05
N ARG A 123 -14.67 -10.02 15.02
CA ARG A 123 -15.65 -9.72 13.96
C ARG A 123 -15.13 -10.12 12.59
N GLY A 124 -16.01 -10.62 11.74
CA GLY A 124 -15.72 -10.86 10.33
C GLY A 124 -15.79 -9.57 9.51
N VAL A 125 -15.41 -9.68 8.22
CA VAL A 125 -15.54 -8.59 7.26
C VAL A 125 -16.99 -8.16 7.10
N GLU A 126 -17.25 -6.87 7.09
CA GLU A 126 -18.58 -6.26 7.00
C GLU A 126 -19.13 -6.27 5.56
N TRP A 127 -19.41 -7.45 5.01
CA TRP A 127 -19.91 -7.62 3.64
C TRP A 127 -21.18 -6.83 3.34
N GLU A 128 -21.95 -6.44 4.35
CA GLU A 128 -23.16 -5.61 4.23
C GLU A 128 -22.85 -4.22 3.61
N LEU A 129 -21.62 -3.73 3.76
CA LEU A 129 -21.19 -2.47 3.17
C LEU A 129 -21.29 -2.46 1.65
N LEU A 130 -21.23 -3.61 1.00
CA LEU A 130 -21.37 -3.73 -0.46
C LEU A 130 -22.76 -3.34 -1.00
N LYS A 131 -23.72 -3.11 -0.12
CA LYS A 131 -25.03 -2.53 -0.48
C LYS A 131 -24.94 -1.04 -0.81
N TYR A 132 -23.88 -0.38 -0.37
CA TYR A 132 -23.64 1.04 -0.60
C TYR A 132 -22.70 1.26 -1.78
N ASP A 133 -23.08 2.18 -2.66
CA ASP A 133 -22.41 2.39 -3.95
C ASP A 133 -20.90 2.66 -3.83
N HIS A 134 -20.47 3.47 -2.86
CA HIS A 134 -19.05 3.80 -2.69
C HIS A 134 -18.20 2.58 -2.36
N HIS A 135 -18.69 1.69 -1.51
CA HIS A 135 -17.98 0.46 -1.13
C HIS A 135 -17.90 -0.53 -2.28
N GLU A 136 -19.02 -0.71 -3.02
CA GLU A 136 -19.02 -1.55 -4.22
C GLU A 136 -18.10 -0.98 -5.31
N GLN A 137 -18.02 0.34 -5.45
CA GLN A 137 -17.08 0.98 -6.38
C GLN A 137 -15.62 0.71 -6.00
N ILE A 138 -15.24 0.78 -4.71
CA ILE A 138 -13.89 0.41 -4.24
C ILE A 138 -13.61 -1.06 -4.57
N ARG A 139 -14.52 -1.96 -4.26
CA ARG A 139 -14.35 -3.39 -4.57
C ARG A 139 -14.10 -3.63 -6.06
N ARG A 140 -14.88 -3.00 -6.93
CA ARG A 140 -14.68 -3.06 -8.39
C ARG A 140 -13.37 -2.46 -8.82
N PHE A 141 -12.98 -1.35 -8.20
CA PHE A 141 -11.72 -0.67 -8.48
C PHE A 141 -10.53 -1.56 -8.12
N VAL A 142 -10.49 -2.13 -6.91
CA VAL A 142 -9.42 -3.04 -6.47
C VAL A 142 -9.38 -4.29 -7.36
N LYS A 143 -10.54 -4.86 -7.71
CA LYS A 143 -10.61 -5.96 -8.68
C LYS A 143 -9.95 -5.56 -10.01
N ARG A 144 -10.27 -4.36 -10.53
CA ARG A 144 -9.72 -3.86 -11.80
C ARG A 144 -8.22 -3.61 -11.71
N LEU A 145 -7.73 -3.07 -10.59
CA LEU A 145 -6.30 -2.91 -10.34
C LEU A 145 -5.57 -4.27 -10.37
N ASN A 146 -6.12 -5.27 -9.71
CA ASN A 146 -5.55 -6.63 -9.71
C ASN A 146 -5.51 -7.24 -11.13
N GLU A 147 -6.57 -7.05 -11.93
CA GLU A 147 -6.60 -7.48 -13.32
C GLU A 147 -5.55 -6.77 -14.16
N LEU A 148 -5.40 -5.45 -13.98
CA LEU A 148 -4.41 -4.64 -14.67
C LEU A 148 -3.00 -5.09 -14.29
N TYR A 149 -2.72 -5.23 -13.00
CA TYR A 149 -1.43 -5.70 -12.49
C TYR A 149 -1.04 -7.04 -13.12
N ARG A 150 -1.93 -8.03 -13.07
CA ARG A 150 -1.70 -9.38 -13.62
C ARG A 150 -1.50 -9.40 -15.14
N LYS A 151 -2.11 -8.49 -15.88
CA LYS A 151 -2.03 -8.42 -17.35
C LYS A 151 -0.84 -7.66 -17.87
N ASN A 152 -0.16 -6.89 -17.01
CA ASN A 152 0.95 -6.02 -17.42
C ASN A 152 2.23 -6.43 -16.67
N PRO A 153 3.06 -7.29 -17.28
CA PRO A 153 4.33 -7.74 -16.67
C PRO A 153 5.25 -6.58 -16.26
N ALA A 154 5.18 -5.43 -16.93
CA ALA A 154 5.93 -4.24 -16.55
C ALA A 154 5.71 -3.79 -15.09
N LEU A 155 4.62 -4.19 -14.44
CA LEU A 155 4.31 -3.82 -13.07
C LEU A 155 4.88 -4.78 -12.02
N TYR A 156 5.44 -5.94 -12.43
CA TYR A 156 5.86 -6.95 -11.46
C TYR A 156 7.03 -7.85 -11.89
N ALA A 157 7.43 -7.84 -13.17
CA ALA A 157 8.46 -8.77 -13.65
C ALA A 157 9.85 -8.37 -13.14
N GLU A 158 10.12 -7.06 -13.10
CA GLU A 158 11.39 -6.47 -12.68
C GLU A 158 11.16 -5.46 -11.54
N ASP A 159 10.40 -5.86 -10.50
CA ASP A 159 10.04 -4.96 -9.42
C ASP A 159 11.00 -5.02 -8.21
N ASP A 160 12.15 -5.65 -8.39
CA ASP A 160 13.24 -5.76 -7.42
C ASP A 160 14.60 -5.24 -7.96
N SER A 161 14.59 -4.54 -9.10
CA SER A 161 15.78 -3.91 -9.69
C SER A 161 15.45 -2.60 -10.41
N TRP A 162 16.49 -1.79 -10.65
CA TRP A 162 16.37 -0.55 -11.41
C TRP A 162 16.05 -0.77 -12.90
N ASP A 163 16.15 -1.97 -13.42
CA ASP A 163 15.78 -2.28 -14.81
C ASP A 163 14.28 -2.15 -15.05
N GLY A 164 13.47 -2.25 -13.98
CA GLY A 164 12.02 -2.13 -14.04
C GLY A 164 11.47 -0.73 -13.73
N PHE A 165 12.31 0.27 -13.41
CA PHE A 165 11.83 1.57 -12.98
C PHE A 165 12.74 2.72 -13.42
N GLU A 166 12.15 3.76 -13.96
CA GLU A 166 12.84 5.00 -14.35
C GLU A 166 11.99 6.21 -13.95
N TRP A 167 12.64 7.22 -13.34
CA TRP A 167 12.00 8.52 -13.13
C TRP A 167 11.96 9.30 -14.45
N ILE A 168 10.77 9.77 -14.85
CA ILE A 168 10.63 10.72 -15.95
C ILE A 168 10.78 12.14 -15.42
N ASP A 169 10.19 12.38 -14.24
CA ASP A 169 10.26 13.63 -13.51
C ASP A 169 10.05 13.34 -12.01
N CYS A 170 10.71 14.06 -11.13
CA CYS A 170 10.66 13.85 -9.68
C CYS A 170 10.84 15.16 -8.88
#